data_6c51f2f9b39c4c229672d6f75888e319
#
_entry.id   6c51f2f9b39c4c229672d6f75888e319
#
_cell.length_a   1.000
_cell.length_b   1.000
_cell.length_c   1.000
_cell.angle_alpha   90.00
_cell.angle_beta   90.00
_cell.angle_gamma   90.00
#
_symmetry.space_group_name_H-M   'P 1'
#
loop_
_entity.id
_entity.type
_entity.pdbx_description
1 polymer ?
#
loop_
_entity_poly.entity_id
_entity_poly.type
_entity_poly.pdbx_seq_one_letter_code
_entity_poly.pdbx_strand_id
1 'polypeptide(L)'
;IRDRNSNIMVGAIDSFSEQNFEIFKEKDSFGNAPIDYVRGKYASMAGPAFAMIYNAITGSADAVKEDGEAVRLYQDLWTAKSEEEYIELYGYATGIYENAYSCDDLMEVIRQFDADTDPQKFKELTEASDLESVKERIF
;
A
#
# COMPACT_ATOMS: atom_id res chain seq x y z
N ILE A 1 -11.39 -27.68 6.34
CA ILE A 1 -12.17 -27.02 7.41
C ILE A 1 -13.51 -26.53 6.83
N ARG A 2 -13.51 -25.85 5.67
CA ARG A 2 -14.70 -25.35 4.99
C ARG A 2 -15.61 -26.45 4.47
N ASP A 3 -15.08 -27.57 4.04
CA ASP A 3 -15.88 -28.76 3.63
C ASP A 3 -16.82 -29.29 4.74
N ARG A 4 -16.69 -28.79 5.95
CA ARG A 4 -17.56 -29.08 7.09
C ARG A 4 -18.62 -28.00 7.34
N ASN A 5 -18.84 -27.10 6.38
CA ASN A 5 -19.77 -25.97 6.51
C ASN A 5 -19.49 -25.11 7.77
N SER A 6 -18.24 -24.81 8.01
CA SER A 6 -17.82 -23.98 9.15
C SER A 6 -17.88 -22.50 8.78
N ASN A 7 -18.32 -21.66 9.71
CA ASN A 7 -18.32 -20.20 9.59
C ASN A 7 -16.94 -19.57 9.91
N ILE A 8 -15.86 -20.21 9.46
CA ILE A 8 -14.51 -19.70 9.66
C ILE A 8 -14.14 -18.81 8.49
N MET A 9 -13.80 -17.55 8.79
CA MET A 9 -13.20 -16.65 7.81
C MET A 9 -11.71 -16.93 7.68
N VAL A 10 -11.23 -17.02 6.45
CA VAL A 10 -9.82 -17.21 6.11
C VAL A 10 -9.35 -15.98 5.35
N GLY A 11 -8.33 -15.31 5.89
CA GLY A 11 -7.70 -14.16 5.24
C GLY A 11 -6.23 -14.43 4.92
N ALA A 12 -5.74 -13.78 3.87
CA ALA A 12 -4.32 -13.71 3.56
C ALA A 12 -3.84 -12.27 3.74
N ILE A 13 -2.66 -12.08 4.34
CA ILE A 13 -2.06 -10.77 4.60
C ILE A 13 -0.74 -10.67 3.84
N ASP A 14 -0.47 -9.49 3.27
CA ASP A 14 0.69 -9.18 2.41
C ASP A 14 0.84 -10.14 1.22
N SER A 15 -0.27 -10.48 0.61
CA SER A 15 -0.40 -11.62 -0.30
C SER A 15 -1.11 -11.30 -1.61
N PHE A 16 -1.10 -10.06 -2.08
CA PHE A 16 -1.56 -9.75 -3.43
C PHE A 16 -0.56 -10.32 -4.45
N SER A 17 -0.80 -11.48 -4.97
CA SER A 17 0.02 -12.16 -5.97
C SER A 17 -0.88 -12.86 -6.98
N GLU A 18 -0.35 -13.13 -8.17
CA GLU A 18 -1.08 -13.89 -9.18
C GLU A 18 -1.55 -15.25 -8.65
N GLN A 19 -0.70 -15.92 -7.87
CA GLN A 19 -1.03 -17.20 -7.26
C GLN A 19 -2.22 -17.09 -6.30
N ASN A 20 -2.24 -16.08 -5.44
CA ASN A 20 -3.35 -15.87 -4.50
C ASN A 20 -4.61 -15.41 -5.20
N PHE A 21 -4.50 -14.72 -6.33
CA PHE A 21 -5.63 -14.37 -7.16
C PHE A 21 -6.31 -15.62 -7.74
N GLU A 22 -5.53 -16.59 -8.24
CA GLU A 22 -6.09 -17.84 -8.72
C GLU A 22 -6.79 -18.63 -7.59
N ILE A 23 -6.19 -18.68 -6.41
CA ILE A 23 -6.83 -19.32 -5.23
C ILE A 23 -8.12 -18.57 -4.83
N PHE A 24 -8.12 -17.24 -4.94
CA PHE A 24 -9.29 -16.42 -4.60
C PHE A 24 -10.49 -16.68 -5.54
N LYS A 25 -10.21 -17.01 -6.81
CA LYS A 25 -11.24 -17.37 -7.80
C LYS A 25 -11.81 -18.78 -7.63
N GLU A 26 -11.05 -19.69 -7.00
CA GLU A 26 -11.52 -21.06 -6.76
C GLU A 26 -12.77 -21.07 -5.87
N LYS A 27 -13.61 -22.05 -6.08
CA LYS A 27 -14.79 -22.29 -5.24
C LYS A 27 -14.74 -23.71 -4.68
N ASP A 28 -15.06 -23.82 -3.41
CA ASP A 28 -15.27 -25.12 -2.78
C ASP A 28 -16.61 -25.75 -3.23
N SER A 29 -16.90 -26.95 -2.74
CA SER A 29 -18.13 -27.67 -3.05
C SER A 29 -19.43 -26.95 -2.60
N PHE A 30 -19.30 -25.93 -1.76
CA PHE A 30 -20.38 -25.08 -1.26
C PHE A 30 -20.45 -23.72 -1.97
N GLY A 31 -19.55 -23.47 -2.92
CA GLY A 31 -19.47 -22.21 -3.66
C GLY A 31 -18.72 -21.08 -2.95
N ASN A 32 -18.02 -21.36 -1.84
CA ASN A 32 -17.22 -20.40 -1.12
C ASN A 32 -15.80 -20.34 -1.67
N ALA A 33 -15.20 -19.16 -1.70
CA ALA A 33 -13.75 -19.04 -1.96
C ALA A 33 -12.94 -19.65 -0.78
N PRO A 34 -11.78 -20.27 -1.05
CA PRO A 34 -10.87 -20.76 0.00
C PRO A 34 -10.37 -19.64 0.91
N ILE A 35 -10.28 -18.41 0.39
CA ILE A 35 -9.89 -17.19 1.08
C ILE A 35 -11.06 -16.22 1.03
N ASP A 36 -11.46 -15.64 2.17
CA ASP A 36 -12.57 -14.68 2.25
C ASP A 36 -12.13 -13.26 1.92
N TYR A 37 -10.85 -12.94 2.24
CA TYR A 37 -10.27 -11.64 1.93
C TYR A 37 -8.75 -11.73 1.80
N VAL A 38 -8.21 -10.86 1.00
CA VAL A 38 -6.77 -10.59 0.92
C VAL A 38 -6.52 -9.17 1.37
N ARG A 39 -5.54 -8.98 2.24
CA ARG A 39 -5.16 -7.68 2.76
C ARG A 39 -3.66 -7.47 2.66
N GLY A 40 -3.24 -6.29 2.23
CA GLY A 40 -1.83 -6.00 2.11
C GLY A 40 -1.55 -4.66 1.46
N LYS A 41 -0.28 -4.42 1.24
CA LYS A 41 0.25 -3.31 0.45
C LYS A 41 1.50 -3.79 -0.30
N TYR A 42 1.97 -3.04 -1.27
CA TYR A 42 2.98 -3.50 -2.21
C TYR A 42 4.17 -2.58 -2.39
N ALA A 43 5.07 -3.02 -3.27
CA ALA A 43 6.26 -2.29 -3.64
C ALA A 43 5.95 -0.84 -4.09
N SER A 44 4.82 -0.63 -4.79
CA SER A 44 4.37 0.72 -5.16
C SER A 44 4.11 1.63 -3.96
N MET A 45 3.88 1.07 -2.77
CA MET A 45 3.71 1.81 -1.51
C MET A 45 5.03 2.14 -0.82
N ALA A 46 6.17 1.71 -1.36
CA ALA A 46 7.49 1.94 -0.78
C ALA A 46 8.06 3.34 -1.07
N GLY A 47 7.41 4.13 -1.92
CA GLY A 47 7.86 5.47 -2.32
C GLY A 47 8.29 6.37 -1.15
N PRO A 48 7.46 6.60 -0.13
CA PRO A 48 7.83 7.43 1.01
C PRO A 48 9.04 6.91 1.78
N ALA A 49 9.19 5.59 1.94
CA ALA A 49 10.37 5.01 2.58
C ALA A 49 11.65 5.27 1.74
N PHE A 50 11.54 5.18 0.42
CA PHE A 50 12.62 5.57 -0.48
C PHE A 50 12.99 7.04 -0.31
N ALA A 51 12.01 7.96 -0.29
CA ALA A 51 12.24 9.38 -0.10
C ALA A 51 12.89 9.70 1.25
N MET A 52 12.53 8.99 2.33
CA MET A 52 13.22 9.10 3.63
C MET A 52 14.70 8.72 3.53
N ILE A 53 14.99 7.58 2.91
CA ILE A 53 16.38 7.13 2.71
C ILE A 53 17.14 8.14 1.85
N TYR A 54 16.54 8.63 0.78
CA TYR A 54 17.15 9.62 -0.10
C TYR A 54 17.51 10.91 0.64
N ASN A 55 16.59 11.48 1.43
CA ASN A 55 16.88 12.64 2.28
C ASN A 55 18.05 12.35 3.24
N ALA A 56 18.07 11.19 3.85
CA ALA A 56 19.14 10.84 4.81
C ALA A 56 20.52 10.76 4.16
N ILE A 57 20.63 10.11 3.00
CA ILE A 57 21.93 9.94 2.31
C ILE A 57 22.41 11.21 1.59
N THR A 58 21.49 12.13 1.26
CA THR A 58 21.82 13.42 0.62
C THR A 58 22.07 14.54 1.62
N GLY A 59 22.17 14.22 2.92
CA GLY A 59 22.52 15.17 3.96
C GLY A 59 21.33 15.92 4.58
N SER A 60 20.11 15.57 4.26
CA SER A 60 18.89 16.17 4.79
C SER A 60 18.15 15.25 5.78
N ALA A 61 18.92 14.54 6.61
CA ALA A 61 18.36 13.60 7.59
C ALA A 61 17.44 14.27 8.64
N ASP A 62 17.59 15.56 8.86
CA ASP A 62 16.73 16.36 9.74
C ASP A 62 15.29 16.49 9.18
N ALA A 63 15.13 16.48 7.85
CA ALA A 63 13.81 16.52 7.20
C ALA A 63 12.92 15.31 7.52
N VAL A 64 13.51 14.22 7.98
CA VAL A 64 12.83 12.95 8.30
C VAL A 64 12.96 12.57 9.78
N LYS A 65 13.25 13.55 10.65
CA LYS A 65 13.38 13.35 12.10
C LYS A 65 12.40 14.22 12.86
N GLU A 66 11.82 13.64 13.89
CA GLU A 66 10.99 14.30 14.89
C GLU A 66 11.58 13.97 16.27
N ASP A 67 11.86 14.98 17.08
CA ASP A 67 12.50 14.82 18.40
C ASP A 67 13.84 14.04 18.36
N GLY A 68 14.58 14.13 17.24
CA GLY A 68 15.88 13.48 17.05
C GLY A 68 15.78 12.02 16.56
N GLU A 69 14.61 11.45 16.50
CA GLU A 69 14.35 10.10 15.97
C GLU A 69 13.75 10.16 14.55
N ALA A 70 13.87 9.08 13.79
CA ALA A 70 13.22 8.98 12.50
C ALA A 70 11.70 9.01 12.66
N VAL A 71 11.03 9.80 11.81
CA VAL A 71 9.57 9.90 11.81
C VAL A 71 8.94 8.53 11.53
N ARG A 72 7.85 8.22 12.22
CA ARG A 72 7.06 7.02 11.97
C ARG A 72 5.97 7.33 10.96
N LEU A 73 5.94 6.54 9.89
CA LEU A 73 4.96 6.64 8.84
C LEU A 73 3.93 5.53 8.98
N TYR A 74 2.67 5.86 8.74
CA TYR A 74 1.56 4.93 8.75
C TYR A 74 0.92 4.90 7.36
N GLN A 75 0.58 3.72 6.91
CA GLN A 75 -0.11 3.50 5.64
C GLN A 75 -1.21 2.49 5.84
N ASP A 76 -2.36 2.72 5.22
CA ASP A 76 -3.46 1.78 5.24
C ASP A 76 -3.12 0.49 4.48
N LEU A 77 -3.66 -0.61 4.96
CA LEU A 77 -3.65 -1.86 4.23
C LEU A 77 -4.90 -1.95 3.37
N TRP A 78 -4.71 -2.14 2.08
CA TRP A 78 -5.81 -2.38 1.16
C TRP A 78 -6.40 -3.77 1.37
N THR A 79 -7.71 -3.90 1.20
CA THR A 79 -8.42 -5.15 1.46
C THR A 79 -9.35 -5.47 0.30
N ALA A 80 -9.15 -6.64 -0.33
CA ALA A 80 -10.03 -7.19 -1.34
C ALA A 80 -10.87 -8.32 -0.75
N LYS A 81 -12.18 -8.27 -0.97
CA LYS A 81 -13.17 -9.27 -0.55
C LYS A 81 -13.92 -9.88 -1.72
N SER A 82 -13.73 -9.36 -2.93
CA SER A 82 -14.29 -9.87 -4.17
C SER A 82 -13.21 -9.97 -5.25
N GLU A 83 -13.52 -10.68 -6.32
CA GLU A 83 -12.63 -10.81 -7.48
C GLU A 83 -12.39 -9.44 -8.14
N GLU A 84 -13.43 -8.62 -8.28
CA GLU A 84 -13.34 -7.28 -8.85
C GLU A 84 -12.44 -6.38 -8.03
N GLU A 85 -12.64 -6.35 -6.70
CA GLU A 85 -11.79 -5.59 -5.79
C GLU A 85 -10.33 -6.07 -5.83
N TYR A 86 -10.11 -7.39 -5.98
CA TYR A 86 -8.76 -7.93 -6.10
C TYR A 86 -8.05 -7.45 -7.37
N ILE A 87 -8.74 -7.51 -8.51
CA ILE A 87 -8.19 -7.05 -9.80
C ILE A 87 -7.81 -5.57 -9.72
N GLU A 88 -8.70 -4.75 -9.17
CA GLU A 88 -8.47 -3.33 -9.01
C GLU A 88 -7.25 -3.06 -8.13
N LEU A 89 -7.23 -3.60 -6.92
CA LEU A 89 -6.13 -3.42 -5.97
C LEU A 89 -4.81 -3.97 -6.49
N TYR A 90 -4.83 -5.12 -7.15
CA TYR A 90 -3.63 -5.72 -7.75
C TYR A 90 -3.03 -4.82 -8.83
N GLY A 91 -3.86 -4.20 -9.64
CA GLY A 91 -3.42 -3.26 -10.67
C GLY A 91 -2.66 -2.05 -10.09
N TYR A 92 -3.19 -1.43 -9.04
CA TYR A 92 -2.52 -0.33 -8.34
C TYR A 92 -1.32 -0.81 -7.52
N ALA A 93 -1.46 -1.93 -6.83
CA ALA A 93 -0.40 -2.48 -6.01
C ALA A 93 0.85 -2.84 -6.80
N THR A 94 0.70 -3.35 -8.01
CA THR A 94 1.81 -3.76 -8.89
C THR A 94 2.26 -2.68 -9.86
N GLY A 95 1.58 -1.52 -9.87
CA GLY A 95 1.87 -0.44 -10.83
C GLY A 95 1.47 -0.75 -12.27
N ILE A 96 0.57 -1.71 -12.49
CA ILE A 96 0.03 -2.00 -13.83
C ILE A 96 -0.80 -0.82 -14.34
N TYR A 97 -1.61 -0.21 -13.45
CA TYR A 97 -2.39 0.98 -13.80
C TYR A 97 -1.55 2.23 -13.61
N GLU A 98 -1.21 2.53 -12.36
CA GLU A 98 -0.32 3.62 -11.96
C GLU A 98 0.33 3.26 -10.63
N ASN A 99 1.42 3.94 -10.27
CA ASN A 99 2.03 3.76 -8.96
C ASN A 99 1.21 4.48 -7.89
N ALA A 100 1.14 3.90 -6.69
CA ALA A 100 0.46 4.49 -5.55
C ALA A 100 1.01 5.87 -5.15
N TYR A 101 2.27 6.13 -5.49
CA TYR A 101 2.93 7.44 -5.37
C TYR A 101 3.62 7.77 -6.69
N SER A 102 3.30 8.93 -7.24
CA SER A 102 3.96 9.47 -8.44
C SER A 102 5.37 9.99 -8.11
N CYS A 103 6.14 10.29 -9.14
CA CYS A 103 7.41 11.00 -8.94
C CYS A 103 7.21 12.39 -8.34
N ASP A 104 6.15 13.08 -8.70
CA ASP A 104 5.83 14.42 -8.20
C ASP A 104 5.50 14.37 -6.71
N ASP A 105 4.66 13.41 -6.25
CA ASP A 105 4.40 13.18 -4.83
C ASP A 105 5.70 12.97 -4.02
N LEU A 106 6.62 12.20 -4.58
CA LEU A 106 7.90 11.94 -3.91
C LEU A 106 8.84 13.15 -3.90
N MET A 107 8.82 13.97 -4.96
CA MET A 107 9.62 15.20 -5.01
C MET A 107 9.17 16.21 -3.96
N GLU A 108 7.88 16.28 -3.62
CA GLU A 108 7.35 17.15 -2.57
C GLU A 108 7.85 16.80 -1.16
N VAL A 109 8.32 15.58 -0.95
CA VAL A 109 8.89 15.11 0.32
C VAL A 109 10.40 14.84 0.27
N ILE A 110 11.09 15.32 -0.77
CA ILE A 110 12.54 15.26 -0.89
C ILE A 110 13.11 16.68 -0.85
N ARG A 111 13.84 17.02 0.20
CA ARG A 111 14.34 18.38 0.44
C ARG A 111 15.18 18.96 -0.69
N GLN A 112 15.81 18.13 -1.50
CA GLN A 112 16.55 18.59 -2.68
C GLN A 112 15.65 19.24 -3.73
N PHE A 113 14.38 18.85 -3.79
CA PHE A 113 13.39 19.37 -4.73
C PHE A 113 12.41 20.34 -4.08
N ASP A 114 12.09 20.12 -2.80
CA ASP A 114 11.25 20.99 -1.99
C ASP A 114 11.97 21.34 -0.67
N ALA A 115 12.44 22.59 -0.57
CA ALA A 115 13.18 23.05 0.60
C ALA A 115 12.36 23.07 1.90
N ASP A 116 11.03 23.10 1.78
CA ASP A 116 10.10 23.13 2.92
C ASP A 116 9.71 21.72 3.40
N THR A 117 10.37 20.68 2.88
CA THR A 117 10.16 19.30 3.32
C THR A 117 10.45 19.15 4.81
N ASP A 118 9.51 18.57 5.53
CA ASP A 118 9.55 18.30 6.96
C ASP A 118 8.84 16.96 7.29
N PRO A 119 8.94 16.48 8.55
CA PRO A 119 8.29 15.23 8.96
C PRO A 119 6.77 15.24 8.79
N GLN A 120 6.12 16.40 8.86
CA GLN A 120 4.67 16.52 8.75
C GLN A 120 4.21 16.23 7.31
N LYS A 121 4.91 16.75 6.29
CA LYS A 121 4.63 16.43 4.88
C LYS A 121 4.70 14.92 4.60
N PHE A 122 5.68 14.22 5.19
CA PHE A 122 5.77 12.77 5.09
C PHE A 122 4.57 12.06 5.70
N LYS A 123 4.11 12.52 6.87
CA LYS A 123 2.91 11.95 7.51
C LYS A 123 1.68 12.16 6.64
N GLU A 124 1.45 13.36 6.16
CA GLU A 124 0.33 13.72 5.30
C GLU A 124 0.31 12.87 4.03
N LEU A 125 1.45 12.73 3.35
CA LEU A 125 1.57 11.87 2.17
C LEU A 125 1.23 10.41 2.46
N THR A 126 1.65 9.89 3.61
CA THR A 126 1.44 8.48 3.96
C THR A 126 0.07 8.19 4.57
N GLU A 127 -0.52 9.15 5.26
CA GLU A 127 -1.89 9.05 5.77
C GLU A 127 -2.91 9.03 4.63
N ALA A 128 -2.66 9.71 3.51
CA ALA A 128 -3.45 9.66 2.29
C ALA A 128 -3.13 8.40 1.44
N SER A 129 -3.09 7.23 2.07
CA SER A 129 -2.66 5.97 1.44
C SER A 129 -3.81 4.97 1.21
N ASP A 130 -5.03 5.30 1.60
CA ASP A 130 -6.20 4.52 1.22
C ASP A 130 -6.45 4.58 -0.29
N LEU A 131 -7.21 3.61 -0.81
CA LEU A 131 -7.41 3.48 -2.27
C LEU A 131 -8.07 4.71 -2.90
N GLU A 132 -9.01 5.34 -2.21
CA GLU A 132 -9.70 6.52 -2.74
C GLU A 132 -8.73 7.70 -2.86
N SER A 133 -7.95 7.97 -1.80
CA SER A 133 -6.91 9.01 -1.82
C SER A 133 -5.85 8.77 -2.90
N VAL A 134 -5.47 7.50 -3.12
CA VAL A 134 -4.54 7.14 -4.21
C VAL A 134 -5.17 7.43 -5.58
N LYS A 135 -6.42 7.06 -5.79
CA LYS A 135 -7.13 7.35 -7.05
C LYS A 135 -7.25 8.86 -7.30
N GLU A 136 -7.57 9.64 -6.28
CA GLU A 136 -7.69 11.10 -6.40
C GLU A 136 -6.38 11.80 -6.79
N ARG A 137 -5.23 11.23 -6.39
CA ARG A 137 -3.92 11.77 -6.79
C ARG A 137 -3.51 11.40 -8.22
N ILE A 138 -3.98 10.26 -8.72
CA ILE A 138 -3.58 9.73 -10.02
C ILE A 138 -4.44 10.29 -11.16
N PHE A 139 -5.70 10.68 -10.90
CA PHE A 139 -6.67 11.15 -11.89
C PHE A 139 -7.14 12.58 -11.63
#